data_e0aa8122e2663767a8887c27f2c783bd
#
_entry.id   e0aa8122e2663767a8887c27f2c783bd
#
_cell.length_a   1.000
_cell.length_b   1.000
_cell.length_c   1.000
_cell.angle_alpha   90.00
_cell.angle_beta   90.00
_cell.angle_gamma   90.00
#
_symmetry.space_group_name_H-M   'P 1'
#
loop_
_entity.id
_entity.type
_entity.pdbx_description
1 polymer ?
#
loop_
_entity_poly.entity_id
_entity_poly.type
_entity_poly.pdbx_seq_one_letter_code
_entity_poly.pdbx_strand_id
1 'polypeptide(L)'
;GVVADLAFGPRANAANAYDGAINQLYAYYNASDKVTFTLGQFNTFYGYEVISPTGNFNYSVSYLFNAGPFSHTGLKLDYAASEDLSFMLAVTNPHGLTAGSNFYGTIDDNGEETYYDYYQLGFQVGYKDQFFNLAYGADGFGYSDVLYLDYTGGFDLSDSFFFGINAAYSNSEDADSGYQGFALYLQNEFSDTFALGLRPEFFTLTSGAGNQTISAFTLTGNTTLSESLKLITELR
;
A
#
# COMPACT_ATOMS: atom_id res chain seq x y z
N GLY A 1 2.45 12.52 -19.59
CA GLY A 1 1.31 11.64 -19.90
C GLY A 1 0.20 11.75 -18.87
N VAL A 2 -0.89 11.04 -19.11
CA VAL A 2 -2.03 10.93 -18.19
C VAL A 2 -2.36 9.45 -18.05
N VAL A 3 -2.69 9.01 -16.84
CA VAL A 3 -3.17 7.68 -16.54
C VAL A 3 -4.57 7.78 -15.94
N ALA A 4 -5.50 6.98 -16.48
CA ALA A 4 -6.80 6.76 -15.89
C ALA A 4 -6.99 5.24 -15.79
N ASP A 5 -7.09 4.74 -14.57
CA ASP A 5 -7.28 3.33 -14.25
C ASP A 5 -8.61 3.17 -13.52
N LEU A 6 -9.48 2.33 -14.08
CA LEU A 6 -10.82 2.08 -13.57
C LEU A 6 -10.92 0.65 -13.04
N ALA A 7 -11.46 0.51 -11.85
CA ALA A 7 -11.69 -0.79 -11.23
C ALA A 7 -13.15 -0.92 -10.77
N PHE A 8 -13.72 -2.10 -10.97
CA PHE A 8 -15.12 -2.40 -10.63
C PHE A 8 -15.22 -3.67 -9.80
N GLY A 9 -16.22 -3.73 -8.93
CA GLY A 9 -16.53 -4.88 -8.12
C GLY A 9 -16.28 -4.67 -6.63
N PRO A 10 -16.56 -5.68 -5.77
CA PRO A 10 -16.57 -5.51 -4.32
C PRO A 10 -15.23 -5.04 -3.74
N ARG A 11 -14.11 -5.53 -4.26
CA ARG A 11 -12.78 -5.13 -3.82
C ARG A 11 -12.46 -3.68 -4.23
N ALA A 12 -12.82 -3.30 -5.46
CA ALA A 12 -12.66 -1.93 -5.94
C ALA A 12 -13.48 -0.94 -5.10
N ASN A 13 -14.73 -1.28 -4.80
CA ASN A 13 -15.60 -0.46 -3.95
C ASN A 13 -15.05 -0.31 -2.52
N ALA A 14 -14.33 -1.31 -2.00
CA ALA A 14 -13.71 -1.23 -0.68
C ALA A 14 -12.41 -0.40 -0.69
N ALA A 15 -11.67 -0.39 -1.80
CA ALA A 15 -10.39 0.30 -1.93
C ALA A 15 -10.52 1.76 -2.41
N ASN A 16 -11.57 2.10 -3.17
CA ASN A 16 -11.74 3.40 -3.81
C ASN A 16 -12.77 4.25 -3.06
N ALA A 17 -12.37 5.44 -2.63
CA ALA A 17 -13.21 6.34 -1.84
C ALA A 17 -14.26 7.08 -2.65
N TYR A 18 -13.99 7.38 -3.92
CA TYR A 18 -14.89 8.11 -4.80
C TYR A 18 -15.61 7.17 -5.74
N ASP A 19 -16.92 7.15 -5.69
CA ASP A 19 -17.88 6.42 -6.54
C ASP A 19 -17.47 4.98 -6.98
N GLY A 20 -16.45 4.42 -6.35
CA GLY A 20 -16.01 3.03 -6.50
C GLY A 20 -15.38 2.65 -7.84
N ALA A 21 -15.21 3.57 -8.78
CA ALA A 21 -14.76 3.26 -10.14
C ALA A 21 -13.32 3.71 -10.42
N ILE A 22 -12.88 4.85 -9.87
CA ILE A 22 -11.55 5.39 -10.14
C ILE A 22 -10.54 4.78 -9.20
N ASN A 23 -9.64 3.93 -9.73
CA ASN A 23 -8.50 3.42 -8.99
C ASN A 23 -7.33 4.40 -9.03
N GLN A 24 -6.98 4.91 -10.23
CA GLN A 24 -5.95 5.93 -10.39
C GLN A 24 -6.39 6.98 -11.42
N LEU A 25 -6.07 8.24 -11.15
CA LEU A 25 -6.24 9.34 -12.09
C LEU A 25 -5.15 10.37 -11.84
N TYR A 26 -4.11 10.35 -12.65
CA TYR A 26 -2.98 11.26 -12.50
C TYR A 26 -2.35 11.67 -13.82
N ALA A 27 -1.70 12.83 -13.82
CA ALA A 27 -0.78 13.26 -14.86
C ALA A 27 0.66 13.03 -14.41
N TYR A 28 1.55 12.75 -15.36
CA TYR A 28 2.98 12.69 -15.09
C TYR A 28 3.81 13.43 -16.14
N TYR A 29 4.97 13.91 -15.69
CA TYR A 29 5.94 14.63 -16.54
C TYR A 29 7.35 14.10 -16.28
N ASN A 30 7.95 13.51 -17.33
CA ASN A 30 9.34 13.10 -17.30
C ASN A 30 10.20 14.33 -17.61
N ALA A 31 10.76 14.94 -16.57
CA ALA A 31 11.66 16.09 -16.73
C ALA A 31 13.01 15.67 -17.31
N SER A 32 13.40 14.42 -17.11
CA SER A 32 14.55 13.75 -17.71
C SER A 32 14.35 12.24 -17.68
N ASP A 33 15.31 11.46 -18.19
CA ASP A 33 15.31 9.98 -18.08
C ASP A 33 15.41 9.49 -16.64
N LYS A 34 15.74 10.38 -15.70
CA LYS A 34 15.90 10.05 -14.27
C LYS A 34 14.87 10.67 -13.34
N VAL A 35 14.12 11.68 -13.81
CA VAL A 35 13.24 12.48 -12.97
C VAL A 35 11.83 12.49 -13.53
N THR A 36 10.88 12.02 -12.74
CA THR A 36 9.44 12.04 -13.05
C THR A 36 8.66 12.73 -11.95
N PHE A 37 7.82 13.68 -12.34
CA PHE A 37 6.80 14.28 -11.49
C PHE A 37 5.45 13.62 -11.76
N THR A 38 4.71 13.29 -10.71
CA THR A 38 3.35 12.74 -10.80
C THR A 38 2.41 13.60 -9.95
N LEU A 39 1.27 13.98 -10.52
CA LEU A 39 0.25 14.79 -9.84
C LEU A 39 -1.14 14.17 -10.05
N GLY A 40 -1.85 13.91 -8.97
CA GLY A 40 -3.19 13.33 -8.97
C GLY A 40 -3.33 12.19 -7.99
N GLN A 41 -4.28 11.28 -8.26
CA GLN A 41 -4.52 10.08 -7.48
C GLN A 41 -3.75 8.90 -8.07
N PHE A 42 -2.91 8.28 -7.26
CA PHE A 42 -2.10 7.10 -7.63
C PHE A 42 -2.14 6.05 -6.52
N ASN A 43 -1.90 4.79 -6.89
CA ASN A 43 -1.80 3.70 -5.92
C ASN A 43 -0.70 3.99 -4.91
N THR A 44 -0.89 3.47 -3.70
CA THR A 44 0.10 3.63 -2.63
C THR A 44 1.48 3.14 -3.06
N PHE A 45 2.52 3.77 -2.54
CA PHE A 45 3.90 3.33 -2.65
C PHE A 45 4.35 2.51 -1.42
N TYR A 46 3.45 2.25 -0.49
CA TYR A 46 3.67 1.38 0.67
C TYR A 46 3.18 -0.04 0.40
N GLY A 47 3.77 -0.98 1.15
CA GLY A 47 3.31 -2.35 1.15
C GLY A 47 3.77 -3.17 -0.05
N TYR A 48 3.64 -4.47 0.10
CA TYR A 48 4.08 -5.46 -0.87
C TYR A 48 2.96 -5.85 -1.85
N GLU A 49 1.74 -5.94 -1.34
CA GLU A 49 0.57 -6.36 -2.10
C GLU A 49 -0.08 -5.19 -2.85
N VAL A 50 -0.79 -5.50 -3.92
CA VAL A 50 -1.50 -4.54 -4.76
C VAL A 50 -3.01 -4.76 -4.74
N ILE A 51 -3.79 -3.73 -5.10
CA ILE A 51 -5.27 -3.78 -5.14
C ILE A 51 -5.76 -4.85 -6.13
N SER A 52 -5.14 -4.94 -7.31
CA SER A 52 -5.53 -5.93 -8.32
C SER A 52 -5.21 -7.35 -7.86
N PRO A 53 -6.21 -8.26 -7.76
CA PRO A 53 -5.96 -9.65 -7.36
C PRO A 53 -4.99 -10.40 -8.25
N THR A 54 -4.95 -10.05 -9.54
CA THR A 54 -4.07 -10.68 -10.53
C THR A 54 -2.61 -10.24 -10.41
N GLY A 55 -2.34 -9.16 -9.68
CA GLY A 55 -1.00 -8.67 -9.38
C GLY A 55 -0.37 -9.32 -8.14
N ASN A 56 -1.14 -10.11 -7.38
CA ASN A 56 -0.68 -10.81 -6.19
C ASN A 56 -0.56 -12.31 -6.44
N PHE A 57 0.37 -12.95 -5.75
CA PHE A 57 0.45 -14.42 -5.74
C PHE A 57 -0.73 -15.03 -4.97
N ASN A 58 -1.08 -14.46 -3.82
CA ASN A 58 -2.22 -14.84 -3.00
C ASN A 58 -3.49 -14.15 -3.50
N TYR A 59 -4.64 -14.83 -3.44
CA TYR A 59 -5.93 -14.20 -3.75
C TYR A 59 -6.38 -13.26 -2.64
N SER A 60 -6.29 -13.69 -1.37
CA SER A 60 -6.56 -12.82 -0.23
C SER A 60 -5.35 -11.92 0.04
N VAL A 61 -5.60 -10.78 0.65
CA VAL A 61 -4.57 -9.83 1.07
C VAL A 61 -4.22 -10.00 2.54
N SER A 62 -3.03 -9.54 2.93
CA SER A 62 -2.54 -9.55 4.30
C SER A 62 -3.32 -8.58 5.22
N TYR A 63 -3.16 -8.74 6.52
CA TYR A 63 -3.64 -7.75 7.49
C TYR A 63 -2.92 -6.42 7.34
N LEU A 64 -1.62 -6.44 7.01
CA LEU A 64 -0.85 -5.21 6.73
C LEU A 64 -1.43 -4.43 5.57
N PHE A 65 -1.76 -5.10 4.46
CA PHE A 65 -2.38 -4.45 3.31
C PHE A 65 -3.72 -3.77 3.68
N ASN A 66 -4.55 -4.46 4.47
CA ASN A 66 -5.84 -3.91 4.89
C ASN A 66 -5.71 -2.74 5.89
N ALA A 67 -4.60 -2.65 6.62
CA ALA A 67 -4.35 -1.59 7.59
C ALA A 67 -3.68 -0.35 6.97
N GLY A 68 -2.98 -0.51 5.85
CA GLY A 68 -2.29 0.57 5.15
C GLY A 68 -3.21 1.36 4.22
N PRO A 69 -2.72 2.50 3.70
CA PRO A 69 -3.43 3.27 2.67
C PRO A 69 -3.42 2.51 1.33
N PHE A 70 -4.50 2.61 0.56
CA PHE A 70 -4.61 1.99 -0.77
C PHE A 70 -4.15 2.92 -1.89
N SER A 71 -4.34 4.22 -1.71
CA SER A 71 -4.00 5.25 -2.70
C SER A 71 -3.64 6.57 -2.02
N HIS A 72 -2.98 7.42 -2.78
CA HIS A 72 -2.64 8.78 -2.39
C HIS A 72 -3.10 9.77 -3.45
N THR A 73 -3.49 10.97 -3.03
CA THR A 73 -3.70 12.11 -3.91
C THR A 73 -2.69 13.19 -3.55
N GLY A 74 -1.89 13.62 -4.52
CA GLY A 74 -0.85 14.60 -4.24
C GLY A 74 0.16 14.75 -5.35
N LEU A 75 1.30 15.32 -4.99
CA LEU A 75 2.48 15.46 -5.85
C LEU A 75 3.56 14.48 -5.41
N LYS A 76 4.11 13.75 -6.36
CA LYS A 76 5.20 12.80 -6.17
C LYS A 76 6.34 13.11 -7.13
N LEU A 77 7.57 13.05 -6.64
CA LEU A 77 8.81 13.15 -7.41
C LEU A 77 9.58 11.84 -7.28
N ASP A 78 9.80 11.17 -8.39
CA ASP A 78 10.64 9.98 -8.49
C ASP A 78 11.99 10.34 -9.10
N TYR A 79 13.08 9.83 -8.52
CA TYR A 79 14.44 10.02 -8.99
C TYR A 79 15.20 8.71 -9.12
N ALA A 80 15.52 8.29 -10.33
CA ALA A 80 16.40 7.14 -10.62
C ALA A 80 17.86 7.56 -10.56
N ALA A 81 18.50 7.36 -9.41
CA ALA A 81 19.91 7.71 -9.22
C ALA A 81 20.83 6.82 -10.05
N SER A 82 20.53 5.50 -10.11
CA SER A 82 21.19 4.51 -10.97
C SER A 82 20.17 3.46 -11.44
N GLU A 83 20.64 2.39 -12.10
CA GLU A 83 19.82 1.24 -12.48
C GLU A 83 19.24 0.51 -11.25
N ASP A 84 20.00 0.50 -10.15
CA ASP A 84 19.63 -0.22 -8.92
C ASP A 84 19.07 0.70 -7.82
N LEU A 85 19.32 2.01 -7.85
CA LEU A 85 19.02 2.92 -6.74
C LEU A 85 18.05 4.01 -7.15
N SER A 86 16.95 4.12 -6.42
CA SER A 86 15.94 5.16 -6.61
C SER A 86 15.57 5.87 -5.30
N PHE A 87 15.06 7.08 -5.45
CA PHE A 87 14.49 7.87 -4.37
C PHE A 87 13.14 8.42 -4.79
N MET A 88 12.23 8.57 -3.86
CA MET A 88 10.95 9.23 -4.07
C MET A 88 10.66 10.19 -2.93
N LEU A 89 10.08 11.34 -3.26
CA LEU A 89 9.51 12.30 -2.33
C LEU A 89 8.06 12.56 -2.72
N ALA A 90 7.18 12.67 -1.74
CA ALA A 90 5.78 12.97 -1.97
C ALA A 90 5.20 13.94 -0.93
N VAL A 91 4.25 14.75 -1.40
CA VAL A 91 3.32 15.49 -0.54
C VAL A 91 1.93 15.01 -0.93
N THR A 92 1.24 14.37 0.01
CA THR A 92 -0.03 13.69 -0.27
C THR A 92 -1.11 14.09 0.73
N ASN A 93 -2.32 13.64 0.46
CA ASN A 93 -3.41 13.63 1.43
C ASN A 93 -3.02 12.86 2.70
N PRO A 94 -3.69 13.10 3.83
CA PRO A 94 -3.41 12.47 5.11
C PRO A 94 -3.49 10.94 5.08
N HIS A 95 -2.76 10.29 5.98
CA HIS A 95 -2.82 8.86 6.22
C HIS A 95 -4.23 8.43 6.66
N GLY A 96 -4.71 7.30 6.15
CA GLY A 96 -6.03 6.76 6.49
C GLY A 96 -7.20 7.36 5.73
N LEU A 97 -7.01 8.50 5.04
CA LEU A 97 -8.02 8.98 4.10
C LEU A 97 -7.81 8.30 2.74
N THR A 98 -8.84 7.68 2.28
CA THR A 98 -8.92 7.24 0.90
C THR A 98 -9.03 8.46 -0.02
N ALA A 99 -8.55 8.31 -1.23
CA ALA A 99 -8.36 9.31 -2.26
C ALA A 99 -9.26 10.56 -2.20
N GLY A 100 -8.64 11.71 -2.36
CA GLY A 100 -9.28 12.97 -2.70
C GLY A 100 -9.59 13.92 -1.57
N SER A 101 -9.47 13.51 -0.31
CA SER A 101 -9.71 14.40 0.82
C SER A 101 -8.39 14.78 1.50
N ASN A 102 -8.08 16.07 1.50
CA ASN A 102 -6.92 16.61 2.21
C ASN A 102 -7.32 17.69 3.22
N PHE A 103 -8.62 17.78 3.53
CA PHE A 103 -9.13 18.70 4.53
C PHE A 103 -10.11 17.98 5.46
N TYR A 104 -10.15 18.44 6.68
CA TYR A 104 -11.09 18.04 7.70
C TYR A 104 -11.90 19.25 8.14
N GLY A 105 -13.22 19.11 8.17
CA GLY A 105 -14.12 20.16 8.65
C GLY A 105 -14.64 19.83 10.04
N THR A 106 -14.56 20.77 10.96
CA THR A 106 -15.23 20.70 12.26
C THR A 106 -16.34 21.73 12.33
N ILE A 107 -17.42 21.37 13.03
CA ILE A 107 -18.50 22.29 13.36
C ILE A 107 -18.44 22.52 14.87
N ASP A 108 -18.29 23.75 15.30
CA ASP A 108 -18.28 24.13 16.71
C ASP A 108 -19.70 24.13 17.32
N ASP A 109 -19.79 24.35 18.63
CA ASP A 109 -21.09 24.40 19.36
C ASP A 109 -21.99 25.55 18.89
N ASN A 110 -21.48 26.52 18.14
CA ASN A 110 -22.24 27.66 17.57
C ASN A 110 -22.67 27.38 16.13
N GLY A 111 -22.26 26.24 15.54
CA GLY A 111 -22.54 25.85 14.17
C GLY A 111 -21.59 26.50 13.17
N GLU A 112 -20.45 27.06 13.60
CA GLU A 112 -19.41 27.55 12.69
C GLU A 112 -18.57 26.41 12.16
N GLU A 113 -18.41 26.36 10.83
CA GLU A 113 -17.59 25.38 10.14
C GLU A 113 -16.16 25.90 10.02
N THR A 114 -15.20 25.11 10.50
CA THR A 114 -13.77 25.39 10.33
C THR A 114 -13.15 24.25 9.54
N TYR A 115 -12.45 24.59 8.44
CA TYR A 115 -11.76 23.62 7.58
C TYR A 115 -10.26 23.73 7.80
N TYR A 116 -9.61 22.57 7.90
CA TYR A 116 -8.16 22.44 8.06
C TYR A 116 -7.60 21.67 6.87
N ASP A 117 -6.58 22.20 6.23
CA ASP A 117 -5.82 21.50 5.20
C ASP A 117 -4.71 20.69 5.86
N TYR A 118 -4.71 19.41 5.62
CA TYR A 118 -3.72 18.48 6.18
C TYR A 118 -2.98 17.76 5.06
N TYR A 119 -1.68 17.57 5.29
CA TYR A 119 -0.79 16.91 4.35
C TYR A 119 0.08 15.90 5.07
N GLN A 120 0.55 14.92 4.31
CA GLN A 120 1.55 13.97 4.71
C GLN A 120 2.76 14.07 3.79
N LEU A 121 3.96 13.99 4.36
CA LEU A 121 5.20 13.87 3.63
C LEU A 121 5.55 12.39 3.49
N GLY A 122 5.84 11.95 2.27
CA GLY A 122 6.29 10.60 1.95
C GLY A 122 7.72 10.59 1.42
N PHE A 123 8.47 9.58 1.80
CA PHE A 123 9.82 9.33 1.33
C PHE A 123 10.01 7.83 1.07
N GLN A 124 10.69 7.48 -0.03
CA GLN A 124 11.08 6.12 -0.34
C GLN A 124 12.53 6.06 -0.79
N VAL A 125 13.23 5.03 -0.36
CA VAL A 125 14.49 4.58 -0.95
C VAL A 125 14.25 3.20 -1.54
N GLY A 126 14.49 3.06 -2.84
CA GLY A 126 14.47 1.79 -3.55
C GLY A 126 15.88 1.34 -3.89
N TYR A 127 16.21 0.09 -3.57
CA TYR A 127 17.44 -0.56 -3.99
C TYR A 127 17.13 -1.94 -4.54
N LYS A 128 17.25 -2.10 -5.87
CA LYS A 128 16.75 -3.28 -6.60
C LYS A 128 15.26 -3.50 -6.28
N ASP A 129 14.90 -4.71 -5.85
CA ASP A 129 13.54 -5.11 -5.50
C ASP A 129 13.22 -4.90 -3.99
N GLN A 130 13.92 -3.96 -3.34
CA GLN A 130 13.74 -3.63 -1.94
C GLN A 130 13.38 -2.16 -1.80
N PHE A 131 12.36 -1.85 -0.98
CA PHE A 131 11.91 -0.50 -0.74
C PHE A 131 11.75 -0.25 0.76
N PHE A 132 12.33 0.85 1.21
CA PHE A 132 12.09 1.39 2.52
C PHE A 132 11.29 2.68 2.38
N ASN A 133 10.14 2.74 3.03
CA ASN A 133 9.20 3.83 2.99
C ASN A 133 9.08 4.47 4.37
N LEU A 134 8.97 5.80 4.38
CA LEU A 134 8.66 6.61 5.54
C LEU A 134 7.58 7.61 5.14
N ALA A 135 6.59 7.80 6.00
CA ALA A 135 5.70 8.92 5.91
C ALA A 135 5.47 9.55 7.30
N TYR A 136 5.23 10.85 7.28
CA TYR A 136 4.92 11.62 8.48
C TYR A 136 3.95 12.75 8.15
N GLY A 137 2.97 12.96 9.00
CA GLY A 137 1.98 14.02 8.89
C GLY A 137 0.61 13.60 9.40
N ALA A 138 -0.40 14.36 9.08
CA ALA A 138 -1.74 14.23 9.64
C ALA A 138 -2.37 12.84 9.44
N ASP A 139 -3.13 12.39 10.43
CA ASP A 139 -3.85 11.12 10.45
C ASP A 139 -5.16 11.12 9.61
N GLY A 140 -5.50 12.23 9.01
CA GLY A 140 -6.71 12.37 8.21
C GLY A 140 -7.97 12.71 9.02
N PHE A 141 -7.92 12.58 10.31
CA PHE A 141 -9.00 13.00 11.21
C PHE A 141 -8.66 14.31 11.92
N GLY A 142 -7.44 14.83 11.72
CA GLY A 142 -6.99 16.10 12.24
C GLY A 142 -6.66 16.10 13.73
N TYR A 143 -6.53 14.92 14.33
CA TYR A 143 -6.28 14.81 15.77
C TYR A 143 -4.81 14.59 16.12
N SER A 144 -4.01 14.08 15.19
CA SER A 144 -2.66 13.64 15.49
C SER A 144 -1.80 13.54 14.24
N ASP A 145 -0.51 13.60 14.41
CA ASP A 145 0.45 13.20 13.39
C ASP A 145 0.68 11.69 13.45
N VAL A 146 0.80 11.08 12.28
CA VAL A 146 1.13 9.67 12.12
C VAL A 146 2.55 9.52 11.60
N LEU A 147 3.35 8.72 12.28
CA LEU A 147 4.57 8.16 11.73
C LEU A 147 4.25 6.80 11.11
N TYR A 148 4.63 6.62 9.85
CA TYR A 148 4.53 5.36 9.14
C TYR A 148 5.88 4.93 8.60
N LEU A 149 6.25 3.69 8.88
CA LEU A 149 7.45 3.03 8.37
C LEU A 149 7.03 1.73 7.69
N ASP A 150 7.59 1.47 6.52
CA ASP A 150 7.32 0.24 5.78
C ASP A 150 8.58 -0.23 5.06
N TYR A 151 8.79 -1.50 5.06
CA TYR A 151 9.83 -2.18 4.29
C TYR A 151 9.23 -3.29 3.47
N THR A 152 9.54 -3.31 2.19
CA THR A 152 9.23 -4.43 1.29
C THR A 152 10.50 -4.94 0.63
N GLY A 153 10.57 -6.24 0.41
CA GLY A 153 11.68 -6.85 -0.30
C GLY A 153 11.26 -8.12 -1.03
N GLY A 154 11.85 -8.32 -2.21
CA GLY A 154 11.70 -9.53 -3.03
C GLY A 154 13.06 -10.12 -3.35
N PHE A 155 13.19 -11.45 -3.26
CA PHE A 155 14.46 -12.16 -3.43
C PHE A 155 14.25 -13.48 -4.16
N ASP A 156 14.80 -13.61 -5.36
CA ASP A 156 14.91 -14.89 -6.04
C ASP A 156 16.05 -15.69 -5.43
N LEU A 157 15.72 -16.64 -4.55
CA LEU A 157 16.70 -17.47 -3.86
C LEU A 157 17.18 -18.64 -4.72
N SER A 158 16.41 -19.03 -5.73
CA SER A 158 16.75 -19.94 -6.81
C SER A 158 15.83 -19.72 -7.99
N ASP A 159 16.05 -20.41 -9.12
CA ASP A 159 15.21 -20.35 -10.31
C ASP A 159 13.73 -20.71 -10.06
N SER A 160 13.45 -21.42 -8.95
CA SER A 160 12.10 -21.87 -8.61
C SER A 160 11.58 -21.34 -7.28
N PHE A 161 12.42 -20.70 -6.46
CA PHE A 161 12.03 -20.28 -5.12
C PHE A 161 12.21 -18.78 -4.90
N PHE A 162 11.08 -18.11 -4.67
CA PHE A 162 11.00 -16.69 -4.34
C PHE A 162 10.69 -16.50 -2.84
N PHE A 163 11.36 -15.52 -2.23
CA PHE A 163 11.09 -15.03 -0.89
C PHE A 163 10.72 -13.55 -0.93
N GLY A 164 9.54 -13.21 -0.43
CA GLY A 164 9.11 -11.82 -0.23
C GLY A 164 8.89 -11.50 1.24
N ILE A 165 9.01 -10.23 1.58
CA ILE A 165 8.74 -9.70 2.91
C ILE A 165 8.05 -8.34 2.82
N ASN A 166 7.06 -8.13 3.69
CA ASN A 166 6.55 -6.81 4.05
C ASN A 166 6.59 -6.67 5.57
N ALA A 167 7.13 -5.58 6.08
CA ALA A 167 7.11 -5.23 7.49
C ALA A 167 6.70 -3.77 7.63
N ALA A 168 5.73 -3.47 8.49
CA ALA A 168 5.22 -2.12 8.66
C ALA A 168 5.00 -1.77 10.13
N TYR A 169 5.12 -0.47 10.41
CA TYR A 169 4.83 0.16 11.68
C TYR A 169 4.10 1.48 11.42
N SER A 170 2.99 1.68 12.11
CA SER A 170 2.23 2.94 12.11
C SER A 170 1.92 3.33 13.55
N ASN A 171 2.09 4.59 13.88
CA ASN A 171 1.76 5.13 15.18
C ASN A 171 1.23 6.55 15.06
N SER A 172 0.08 6.78 15.69
CA SER A 172 -0.54 8.10 15.89
C SER A 172 -0.35 8.49 17.33
N GLU A 173 0.42 9.56 17.61
CA GLU A 173 0.85 9.89 18.96
C GLU A 173 -0.33 10.26 19.89
N ASP A 174 -1.20 11.16 19.45
CA ASP A 174 -2.28 11.67 20.30
C ASP A 174 -3.50 10.73 20.34
N ALA A 175 -3.69 9.90 19.32
CA ALA A 175 -4.78 8.95 19.26
C ALA A 175 -4.47 7.65 20.03
N ASP A 176 -3.25 7.47 20.55
CA ASP A 176 -2.76 6.22 21.18
C ASP A 176 -3.18 4.99 20.36
N SER A 177 -2.98 5.07 19.04
CA SER A 177 -3.42 4.08 18.08
C SER A 177 -2.37 3.85 16.99
N GLY A 178 -2.37 2.64 16.46
CA GLY A 178 -1.45 2.29 15.40
C GLY A 178 -1.48 0.82 15.08
N TYR A 179 -0.52 0.36 14.30
CA TYR A 179 -0.33 -1.05 14.04
C TYR A 179 1.12 -1.36 13.73
N GLN A 180 1.47 -2.63 13.89
CA GLN A 180 2.75 -3.16 13.47
C GLN A 180 2.62 -4.63 13.06
N GLY A 181 3.48 -5.06 12.19
CA GLY A 181 3.47 -6.46 11.78
C GLY A 181 4.40 -6.75 10.64
N PHE A 182 4.36 -8.01 10.23
CA PHE A 182 5.03 -8.47 9.03
C PHE A 182 4.23 -9.57 8.34
N ALA A 183 4.43 -9.70 7.03
CA ALA A 183 4.01 -10.82 6.21
C ALA A 183 5.21 -11.32 5.40
N LEU A 184 5.39 -12.62 5.35
CA LEU A 184 6.40 -13.27 4.52
C LEU A 184 5.70 -13.97 3.35
N TYR A 185 6.35 -14.00 2.20
CA TYR A 185 5.81 -14.60 0.98
C TYR A 185 6.81 -15.64 0.48
N LEU A 186 6.54 -16.89 0.79
CA LEU A 186 7.35 -18.04 0.37
C LEU A 186 6.67 -18.67 -0.84
N GLN A 187 7.28 -18.65 -2.00
CA GLN A 187 6.69 -19.15 -3.24
C GLN A 187 7.65 -20.11 -3.92
N ASN A 188 7.16 -21.28 -4.29
CA ASN A 188 7.94 -22.26 -5.02
C ASN A 188 7.21 -22.72 -6.30
N GLU A 189 7.89 -22.64 -7.42
CA GLU A 189 7.44 -23.17 -8.70
C GLU A 189 7.83 -24.64 -8.81
N PHE A 190 6.85 -25.51 -8.91
CA PHE A 190 7.05 -26.96 -9.07
C PHE A 190 7.04 -27.40 -10.53
N SER A 191 6.44 -26.57 -11.38
CA SER A 191 6.41 -26.73 -12.83
C SER A 191 6.00 -25.43 -13.52
N ASP A 192 6.11 -25.35 -14.83
CA ASP A 192 5.67 -24.21 -15.66
C ASP A 192 4.18 -23.86 -15.46
N THR A 193 3.40 -24.78 -14.91
CA THR A 193 1.95 -24.62 -14.75
C THR A 193 1.47 -24.62 -13.31
N PHE A 194 2.35 -24.92 -12.33
CA PHE A 194 1.94 -25.02 -10.93
C PHE A 194 2.98 -24.45 -9.96
N ALA A 195 2.51 -23.52 -9.13
CA ALA A 195 3.27 -22.96 -8.00
C ALA A 195 2.47 -23.05 -6.71
N LEU A 196 3.18 -23.22 -5.59
CA LEU A 196 2.62 -23.23 -4.24
C LEU A 196 3.30 -22.14 -3.41
N GLY A 197 2.52 -21.38 -2.64
CA GLY A 197 3.02 -20.35 -1.74
C GLY A 197 2.45 -20.46 -0.35
N LEU A 198 3.25 -20.01 0.62
CA LEU A 198 2.86 -19.86 2.02
C LEU A 198 3.08 -18.42 2.44
N ARG A 199 2.04 -17.79 3.02
CA ARG A 199 2.12 -16.46 3.63
C ARG A 199 1.85 -16.57 5.13
N PRO A 200 2.87 -16.68 5.99
CA PRO A 200 2.73 -16.44 7.42
C PRO A 200 2.67 -14.93 7.69
N GLU A 201 1.78 -14.53 8.60
CA GLU A 201 1.54 -13.15 8.99
C GLU A 201 1.50 -13.02 10.51
N PHE A 202 2.06 -11.93 11.00
CA PHE A 202 1.91 -11.47 12.37
C PHE A 202 1.54 -10.00 12.35
N PHE A 203 0.39 -9.66 12.94
CA PHE A 203 -0.16 -8.32 12.94
C PHE A 203 -0.66 -7.93 14.32
N THR A 204 -0.30 -6.76 14.81
CA THR A 204 -0.81 -6.20 16.06
C THR A 204 -1.42 -4.84 15.79
N LEU A 205 -2.70 -4.70 16.09
CA LEU A 205 -3.38 -3.43 16.19
C LEU A 205 -3.19 -2.90 17.62
N THR A 206 -2.71 -1.67 17.74
CA THR A 206 -2.55 -0.97 19.04
C THR A 206 -3.67 0.04 19.23
N SER A 207 -4.19 0.14 20.45
CA SER A 207 -5.15 1.17 20.82
C SER A 207 -5.12 1.43 22.32
N GLY A 208 -5.55 2.60 22.76
CA GLY A 208 -5.68 2.93 24.19
C GLY A 208 -6.59 1.97 24.98
N ALA A 209 -7.44 1.20 24.30
CA ALA A 209 -8.28 0.17 24.91
C ALA A 209 -7.56 -1.19 25.06
N GLY A 210 -6.36 -1.33 24.50
CA GLY A 210 -5.55 -2.55 24.51
C GLY A 210 -5.17 -3.03 23.10
N ASN A 211 -4.18 -3.89 23.05
CA ASN A 211 -3.63 -4.40 21.80
C ASN A 211 -4.34 -5.69 21.36
N GLN A 212 -4.56 -5.83 20.06
CA GLN A 212 -5.07 -7.05 19.44
C GLN A 212 -4.03 -7.63 18.50
N THR A 213 -3.61 -8.87 18.76
CA THR A 213 -2.61 -9.55 17.93
C THR A 213 -3.25 -10.70 17.16
N ILE A 214 -2.93 -10.79 15.89
CA ILE A 214 -3.39 -11.83 14.96
C ILE A 214 -2.16 -12.50 14.37
N SER A 215 -2.17 -13.84 14.36
CA SER A 215 -1.25 -14.67 13.58
C SER A 215 -2.06 -15.46 12.56
N ALA A 216 -1.68 -15.41 11.29
CA ALA A 216 -2.37 -16.12 10.23
C ALA A 216 -1.39 -16.83 9.31
N PHE A 217 -1.85 -17.92 8.69
CA PHE A 217 -1.10 -18.68 7.69
C PHE A 217 -2.01 -18.87 6.47
N THR A 218 -1.54 -18.45 5.31
CA THR A 218 -2.28 -18.63 4.06
C THR A 218 -1.48 -19.52 3.12
N LEU A 219 -2.07 -20.64 2.73
CA LEU A 219 -1.51 -21.56 1.73
C LEU A 219 -2.25 -21.33 0.41
N THR A 220 -1.49 -21.04 -0.65
CA THR A 220 -2.05 -20.70 -1.96
C THR A 220 -1.42 -21.55 -3.05
N GLY A 221 -2.26 -22.25 -3.82
CA GLY A 221 -1.88 -22.95 -5.04
C GLY A 221 -2.30 -22.14 -6.27
N ASN A 222 -1.34 -21.84 -7.13
CA ASN A 222 -1.55 -21.21 -8.43
C ASN A 222 -1.40 -22.24 -9.53
N THR A 223 -2.45 -22.47 -10.35
CA THR A 223 -2.44 -23.39 -11.47
C THR A 223 -2.78 -22.64 -12.76
N THR A 224 -1.85 -22.61 -13.70
CA THR A 224 -2.06 -22.05 -15.04
C THR A 224 -2.79 -23.10 -15.90
N LEU A 225 -4.05 -22.81 -16.24
CA LEU A 225 -4.90 -23.70 -17.05
C LEU A 225 -4.76 -23.42 -18.54
N SER A 226 -4.47 -22.16 -18.90
CA SER A 226 -4.14 -21.72 -20.26
C SER A 226 -3.40 -20.38 -20.20
N GLU A 227 -2.97 -19.85 -21.35
CA GLU A 227 -2.29 -18.54 -21.44
C GLU A 227 -3.06 -17.38 -20.79
N SER A 228 -4.39 -17.47 -20.75
CA SER A 228 -5.27 -16.41 -20.22
C SER A 228 -6.09 -16.82 -18.99
N LEU A 229 -5.88 -18.04 -18.46
CA LEU A 229 -6.67 -18.56 -17.35
C LEU A 229 -5.78 -19.19 -16.28
N LYS A 230 -5.83 -18.61 -15.09
CA LYS A 230 -5.18 -19.12 -13.86
C LYS A 230 -6.25 -19.48 -12.82
N LEU A 231 -6.12 -20.65 -12.22
CA LEU A 231 -6.90 -21.05 -11.05
C LEU A 231 -6.05 -20.79 -9.80
N ILE A 232 -6.60 -20.02 -8.87
CA ILE A 232 -6.00 -19.77 -7.55
C ILE A 232 -6.86 -20.48 -6.49
N THR A 233 -6.24 -21.38 -5.76
CA THR A 233 -6.87 -22.09 -4.62
C THR A 233 -6.18 -21.65 -3.34
N GLU A 234 -6.96 -21.32 -2.30
CA GLU A 234 -6.39 -20.76 -1.09
C GLU A 234 -7.06 -21.33 0.16
N LEU A 235 -6.25 -21.57 1.19
CA LEU A 235 -6.65 -21.93 2.55
C LEU A 235 -5.99 -20.96 3.54
N ARG A 236 -6.79 -20.36 4.40
CA ARG A 236 -6.34 -19.43 5.45
C ARG A 236 -6.86 -19.81 6.82
#